data_2fc7ce705ddb29a4162ec537e86e32e8
#
_entry.id   2fc7ce705ddb29a4162ec537e86e32e8
#
_cell.length_a   1.000
_cell.length_b   1.000
_cell.length_c   1.000
_cell.angle_alpha   90.00
_cell.angle_beta   90.00
_cell.angle_gamma   90.00
#
_symmetry.space_group_name_H-M   'P 1'
#
loop_
_entity.id
_entity.type
_entity.pdbx_description
1 polymer ?
#
loop_
_entity_poly.entity_id
_entity_poly.type
_entity_poly.pdbx_seq_one_letter_code
_entity_poly.pdbx_strand_id
1 'polypeptide(L)'
;PIIISSSGLTNSAGKNKKLAEDGAGAIVLKSLFEEQIMLEADQLKDPAFYPEASDYLEEYIREHKLSEYLTLIKESKKVCPIPIIASINCYTDSEWIDFAKMIEEAGADALEINILALQSEVQYTYGSFEQRHIDILRHIKKTIKIPVIMKLGDNLTNPVALIDQLYANGAAAVVLFNRFYQPDINIEKMEHISGEIFTVSYTHLTLP
;
A
#
# COMPACT_ATOMS: atom_id res chain seq x y z
N PRO A 1 -7.39 19.55 -9.66
CA PRO A 1 -7.67 19.02 -8.34
C PRO A 1 -6.41 18.38 -7.74
N ILE A 2 -6.19 18.57 -6.43
CA ILE A 2 -5.07 17.97 -5.70
C ILE A 2 -5.59 16.73 -4.98
N ILE A 3 -4.90 15.61 -5.12
CA ILE A 3 -5.18 14.38 -4.39
C ILE A 3 -4.18 14.27 -3.25
N ILE A 4 -4.67 14.12 -2.01
CA ILE A 4 -3.81 13.95 -0.85
C ILE A 4 -3.36 12.48 -0.79
N SER A 5 -2.05 12.27 -0.86
CA SER A 5 -1.45 10.93 -0.83
C SER A 5 -1.56 10.26 0.54
N SER A 6 -1.52 8.92 0.52
CA SER A 6 -1.45 8.08 1.71
C SER A 6 -0.31 8.50 2.65
N SER A 7 -0.64 8.88 3.88
CA SER A 7 0.32 9.34 4.88
C SER A 7 -0.27 9.35 6.30
N GLY A 8 0.52 9.75 7.29
CA GLY A 8 0.04 10.00 8.65
C GLY A 8 -0.98 11.14 8.76
N LEU A 9 -1.15 11.95 7.72
CA LEU A 9 -2.17 13.00 7.67
C LEU A 9 -3.56 12.46 7.29
N THR A 10 -3.64 11.26 6.72
CA THR A 10 -4.88 10.66 6.22
C THR A 10 -5.32 9.42 7.02
N ASN A 11 -4.94 9.35 8.31
CA ASN A 11 -5.16 8.20 9.18
C ASN A 11 -6.38 8.33 10.12
N SER A 12 -7.19 9.38 9.98
CA SER A 12 -8.42 9.54 10.77
C SER A 12 -9.47 10.38 10.05
N ALA A 13 -10.74 10.09 10.28
CA ALA A 13 -11.86 10.79 9.65
C ALA A 13 -11.87 12.30 9.95
N GLY A 14 -11.44 12.70 11.16
CA GLY A 14 -11.35 14.11 11.53
C GLY A 14 -10.29 14.88 10.71
N LYS A 15 -9.12 14.28 10.50
CA LYS A 15 -8.07 14.87 9.63
C LYS A 15 -8.55 14.92 8.17
N ASN A 16 -9.19 13.84 7.69
CA ASN A 16 -9.69 13.75 6.33
C ASN A 16 -10.75 14.81 6.05
N LYS A 17 -11.66 15.06 7.03
CA LYS A 17 -12.64 16.15 6.95
C LYS A 17 -11.96 17.50 6.77
N LYS A 18 -10.96 17.80 7.58
CA LYS A 18 -10.21 19.07 7.50
C LYS A 18 -9.53 19.23 6.13
N LEU A 19 -8.88 18.19 5.63
CA LEU A 19 -8.24 18.21 4.29
C LEU A 19 -9.26 18.46 3.18
N ALA A 20 -10.46 17.89 3.29
CA ALA A 20 -11.55 18.16 2.35
C ALA A 20 -12.05 19.61 2.42
N GLU A 21 -12.19 20.17 3.62
CA GLU A 21 -12.54 21.58 3.84
C GLU A 21 -11.46 22.53 3.32
N ASP A 22 -10.19 22.15 3.41
CA ASP A 22 -9.04 22.91 2.88
C ASP A 22 -8.89 22.81 1.34
N GLY A 23 -9.80 22.09 0.65
CA GLY A 23 -9.90 22.06 -0.81
C GLY A 23 -9.24 20.87 -1.49
N ALA A 24 -8.98 19.77 -0.79
CA ALA A 24 -8.55 18.53 -1.41
C ALA A 24 -9.61 18.03 -2.42
N GLY A 25 -9.16 17.53 -3.58
CA GLY A 25 -10.04 16.96 -4.60
C GLY A 25 -10.35 15.48 -4.38
N ALA A 26 -9.47 14.76 -3.69
CA ALA A 26 -9.65 13.38 -3.22
C ALA A 26 -8.63 13.08 -2.12
N ILE A 27 -8.86 12.05 -1.33
CA ILE A 27 -7.97 11.62 -0.25
C ILE A 27 -7.67 10.13 -0.41
N VAL A 28 -6.38 9.80 -0.42
CA VAL A 28 -5.89 8.43 -0.27
C VAL A 28 -5.64 8.18 1.22
N LEU A 29 -6.36 7.25 1.81
CA LEU A 29 -6.22 6.89 3.22
C LEU A 29 -4.83 6.32 3.50
N LYS A 30 -4.37 6.44 4.74
CA LYS A 30 -3.13 5.78 5.16
C LYS A 30 -3.22 4.29 4.83
N SER A 31 -2.21 3.77 4.12
CA SER A 31 -2.20 2.38 3.66
C SER A 31 -2.28 1.40 4.83
N LEU A 32 -3.01 0.32 4.61
CA LEU A 32 -2.93 -0.88 5.41
C LEU A 32 -1.72 -1.70 4.93
N PHE A 33 -0.81 -2.02 5.84
CA PHE A 33 0.45 -2.71 5.54
C PHE A 33 0.42 -4.13 6.08
N GLU A 34 0.65 -5.11 5.23
CA GLU A 34 0.84 -6.52 5.60
C GLU A 34 2.02 -6.69 6.56
N GLU A 35 3.15 -6.08 6.24
CA GLU A 35 4.36 -6.12 7.09
C GLU A 35 4.12 -5.60 8.51
N GLN A 36 3.26 -4.59 8.66
CA GLN A 36 2.96 -4.02 9.97
C GLN A 36 2.13 -4.97 10.82
N ILE A 37 1.24 -5.73 10.19
CA ILE A 37 0.46 -6.80 10.84
C ILE A 37 1.40 -7.91 11.32
N MET A 38 2.32 -8.34 10.47
CA MET A 38 3.32 -9.37 10.81
C MET A 38 4.26 -8.92 11.94
N LEU A 39 4.76 -7.69 11.89
CA LEU A 39 5.64 -7.14 12.92
C LEU A 39 4.94 -7.02 14.29
N GLU A 40 3.69 -6.58 14.31
CA GLU A 40 2.91 -6.52 15.57
C GLU A 40 2.64 -7.93 16.11
N ALA A 41 2.38 -8.90 15.25
CA ALA A 41 2.24 -10.30 15.65
C ALA A 41 3.54 -10.85 16.24
N ASP A 42 4.68 -10.59 15.60
CA ASP A 42 5.99 -11.03 16.09
C ASP A 42 6.38 -10.39 17.43
N GLN A 43 6.03 -9.13 17.67
CA GLN A 43 6.27 -8.45 18.95
C GLN A 43 5.45 -9.03 20.11
N LEU A 44 4.31 -9.63 19.80
CA LEU A 44 3.43 -10.24 20.79
C LEU A 44 3.70 -11.74 20.99
N LYS A 45 4.57 -12.33 20.17
CA LYS A 45 5.01 -13.72 20.35
C LYS A 45 5.91 -13.82 21.59
N ASP A 46 5.40 -14.46 22.64
CA ASP A 46 6.22 -14.88 23.79
C ASP A 46 6.97 -16.16 23.39
N PRO A 47 8.31 -16.23 23.53
CA PRO A 47 9.10 -17.43 23.22
C PRO A 47 8.66 -18.70 23.96
N ALA A 48 7.86 -18.54 25.03
CA ALA A 48 7.32 -19.64 25.83
C ALA A 48 5.99 -20.21 25.29
N PHE A 49 5.40 -19.60 24.25
CA PHE A 49 4.14 -20.07 23.68
C PHE A 49 4.34 -21.08 22.55
N TYR A 50 3.37 -22.00 22.41
CA TYR A 50 3.33 -23.01 21.36
C TYR A 50 3.18 -22.37 19.97
N PRO A 51 3.77 -22.97 18.90
CA PRO A 51 3.67 -22.47 17.52
C PRO A 51 2.23 -22.23 17.03
N GLU A 52 1.28 -23.08 17.43
CA GLU A 52 -0.14 -22.99 17.08
C GLU A 52 -0.82 -21.70 17.61
N ALA A 53 -0.34 -21.17 18.74
CA ALA A 53 -0.82 -19.90 19.28
C ALA A 53 -0.37 -18.69 18.46
N SER A 54 0.73 -18.83 17.73
CA SER A 54 1.30 -17.77 16.87
C SER A 54 0.43 -17.51 15.66
N ASP A 55 -0.03 -18.56 14.97
CA ASP A 55 -0.85 -18.43 13.77
C ASP A 55 -2.21 -17.80 14.10
N TYR A 56 -2.80 -18.21 15.23
CA TYR A 56 -4.05 -17.63 15.72
C TYR A 56 -3.91 -16.15 16.09
N LEU A 57 -2.78 -15.75 16.64
CA LEU A 57 -2.50 -14.36 16.99
C LEU A 57 -2.34 -13.48 15.74
N GLU A 58 -1.68 -13.99 14.71
CA GLU A 58 -1.53 -13.27 13.44
C GLU A 58 -2.90 -13.03 12.77
N GLU A 59 -3.73 -14.06 12.70
CA GLU A 59 -5.08 -13.96 12.15
C GLU A 59 -5.94 -12.95 12.93
N TYR A 60 -5.89 -13.00 14.27
CA TYR A 60 -6.62 -12.06 15.13
C TYR A 60 -6.18 -10.60 14.92
N ILE A 61 -4.88 -10.33 14.84
CA ILE A 61 -4.35 -8.99 14.60
C ILE A 61 -4.75 -8.51 13.21
N ARG A 62 -4.69 -9.38 12.22
CA ARG A 62 -5.10 -9.08 10.85
C ARG A 62 -6.56 -8.67 10.76
N GLU A 63 -7.45 -9.46 11.35
CA GLU A 63 -8.89 -9.16 11.40
C GLU A 63 -9.17 -7.84 12.12
N HIS A 64 -8.46 -7.60 13.23
CA HIS A 64 -8.62 -6.37 14.00
C HIS A 64 -8.18 -5.14 13.18
N LYS A 65 -7.01 -5.18 12.57
CA LYS A 65 -6.49 -4.08 11.71
C LYS A 65 -7.38 -3.82 10.51
N LEU A 66 -7.87 -4.88 9.89
CA LEU A 66 -8.82 -4.76 8.79
C LEU A 66 -10.11 -4.08 9.26
N SER A 67 -10.67 -4.50 10.39
CA SER A 67 -11.88 -3.89 10.97
C SER A 67 -11.70 -2.41 11.28
N GLU A 68 -10.56 -2.02 11.86
CA GLU A 68 -10.20 -0.61 12.08
C GLU A 68 -10.15 0.16 10.76
N TYR A 69 -9.53 -0.43 9.73
CA TYR A 69 -9.40 0.20 8.42
C TYR A 69 -10.75 0.39 7.71
N LEU A 70 -11.61 -0.63 7.75
CA LEU A 70 -12.97 -0.54 7.21
C LEU A 70 -13.82 0.52 7.94
N THR A 71 -13.61 0.65 9.24
CA THR A 71 -14.23 1.72 10.04
C THR A 71 -13.74 3.09 9.60
N LEU A 72 -12.42 3.27 9.39
CA LEU A 72 -11.85 4.51 8.89
C LEU A 72 -12.45 4.91 7.51
N ILE A 73 -12.64 3.94 6.60
CA ILE A 73 -13.28 4.18 5.30
C ILE A 73 -14.71 4.70 5.52
N LYS A 74 -15.53 3.96 6.28
CA LYS A 74 -16.93 4.30 6.54
C LYS A 74 -17.09 5.67 7.21
N GLU A 75 -16.26 5.98 8.20
CA GLU A 75 -16.28 7.26 8.88
C GLU A 75 -15.82 8.41 7.97
N SER A 76 -14.75 8.21 7.21
CA SER A 76 -14.27 9.21 6.26
C SER A 76 -15.31 9.51 5.16
N LYS A 77 -15.99 8.49 4.66
CA LYS A 77 -17.09 8.65 3.68
C LYS A 77 -18.27 9.44 4.23
N LYS A 78 -18.56 9.34 5.55
CA LYS A 78 -19.65 10.10 6.18
C LYS A 78 -19.34 11.60 6.29
N VAL A 79 -18.08 11.96 6.49
CA VAL A 79 -17.70 13.35 6.82
C VAL A 79 -17.04 14.10 5.66
N CYS A 80 -16.59 13.39 4.61
CA CYS A 80 -15.94 14.00 3.45
C CYS A 80 -16.86 13.95 2.22
N PRO A 81 -17.14 15.09 1.58
CA PRO A 81 -17.94 15.15 0.35
C PRO A 81 -17.13 14.82 -0.92
N ILE A 82 -15.86 14.46 -0.78
CA ILE A 82 -14.90 14.16 -1.84
C ILE A 82 -14.58 12.66 -1.89
N PRO A 83 -14.07 12.14 -3.01
CA PRO A 83 -13.70 10.74 -3.13
C PRO A 83 -12.68 10.30 -2.05
N ILE A 84 -12.94 9.14 -1.46
CA ILE A 84 -12.07 8.45 -0.50
C ILE A 84 -11.51 7.22 -1.17
N ILE A 85 -10.19 7.19 -1.33
CA ILE A 85 -9.44 6.13 -1.97
C ILE A 85 -8.79 5.30 -0.85
N ALA A 86 -9.14 4.03 -0.78
CA ALA A 86 -8.44 3.10 0.11
C ALA A 86 -7.06 2.77 -0.45
N SER A 87 -6.10 2.48 0.41
CA SER A 87 -4.75 2.10 -0.01
C SER A 87 -4.28 0.87 0.77
N ILE A 88 -3.79 -0.13 0.05
CA ILE A 88 -3.25 -1.37 0.62
C ILE A 88 -1.85 -1.62 0.09
N ASN A 89 -1.02 -2.20 0.92
CA ASN A 89 0.31 -2.64 0.55
C ASN A 89 0.31 -4.17 0.46
N CYS A 90 0.37 -4.69 -0.78
CA CYS A 90 0.29 -6.13 -1.05
C CYS A 90 1.68 -6.68 -1.34
N TYR A 91 2.01 -7.80 -0.72
CA TYR A 91 3.20 -8.57 -1.05
C TYR A 91 2.85 -9.98 -1.59
N THR A 92 1.76 -10.58 -1.10
CA THR A 92 1.30 -11.92 -1.46
C THR A 92 -0.01 -11.88 -2.27
N ASP A 93 -0.26 -12.91 -3.10
CA ASP A 93 -1.34 -12.88 -4.09
C ASP A 93 -2.73 -13.28 -3.55
N SER A 94 -2.82 -14.04 -2.46
CA SER A 94 -4.06 -14.76 -2.16
C SER A 94 -5.02 -14.08 -1.17
N GLU A 95 -4.52 -13.34 -0.20
CA GLU A 95 -5.33 -12.85 0.92
C GLU A 95 -5.96 -11.48 0.66
N TRP A 96 -5.36 -10.68 -0.24
CA TRP A 96 -5.81 -9.32 -0.54
C TRP A 96 -7.07 -9.23 -1.38
N ILE A 97 -7.47 -10.32 -2.00
CA ILE A 97 -8.70 -10.37 -2.82
C ILE A 97 -9.93 -10.16 -1.94
N ASP A 98 -9.98 -10.83 -0.78
CA ASP A 98 -11.09 -10.68 0.16
C ASP A 98 -11.08 -9.30 0.80
N PHE A 99 -9.91 -8.76 1.12
CA PHE A 99 -9.78 -7.39 1.64
C PHE A 99 -10.25 -6.35 0.63
N ALA A 100 -9.91 -6.49 -0.64
CA ALA A 100 -10.37 -5.60 -1.70
C ALA A 100 -11.90 -5.56 -1.79
N LYS A 101 -12.57 -6.70 -1.67
CA LYS A 101 -14.02 -6.79 -1.65
C LYS A 101 -14.63 -6.10 -0.42
N MET A 102 -14.09 -6.35 0.76
CA MET A 102 -14.55 -5.71 2.00
C MET A 102 -14.35 -4.19 1.97
N ILE A 103 -13.27 -3.70 1.35
CA ILE A 103 -12.99 -2.27 1.13
C ILE A 103 -14.04 -1.65 0.18
N GLU A 104 -14.39 -2.33 -0.90
CA GLU A 104 -15.46 -1.90 -1.80
C GLU A 104 -16.81 -1.84 -1.07
N GLU A 105 -17.16 -2.88 -0.30
CA GLU A 105 -18.39 -2.94 0.51
C GLU A 105 -18.42 -1.86 1.61
N ALA A 106 -17.26 -1.45 2.13
CA ALA A 106 -17.17 -0.34 3.07
C ALA A 106 -17.41 1.04 2.44
N GLY A 107 -17.47 1.12 1.11
CA GLY A 107 -17.83 2.31 0.34
C GLY A 107 -16.66 3.15 -0.15
N ALA A 108 -15.46 2.60 -0.26
CA ALA A 108 -14.35 3.28 -0.92
C ALA A 108 -14.68 3.59 -2.39
N ASP A 109 -14.28 4.75 -2.88
CA ASP A 109 -14.52 5.18 -4.26
C ASP A 109 -13.49 4.60 -5.25
N ALA A 110 -12.31 4.24 -4.76
CA ALA A 110 -11.26 3.56 -5.51
C ALA A 110 -10.33 2.80 -4.56
N LEU A 111 -9.53 1.90 -5.12
CA LEU A 111 -8.50 1.16 -4.40
C LEU A 111 -7.13 1.46 -4.99
N GLU A 112 -6.22 2.01 -4.19
CA GLU A 112 -4.79 2.11 -4.49
C GLU A 112 -4.08 0.84 -4.00
N ILE A 113 -3.32 0.20 -4.89
CA ILE A 113 -2.49 -0.96 -4.60
C ILE A 113 -1.04 -0.54 -4.70
N ASN A 114 -0.32 -0.70 -3.61
CA ASN A 114 1.10 -0.48 -3.53
C ASN A 114 1.84 -1.82 -3.45
N ILE A 115 2.73 -2.08 -4.40
CA ILE A 115 3.57 -3.28 -4.41
C ILE A 115 5.00 -2.80 -4.24
N LEU A 116 5.50 -2.89 -3.02
CA LEU A 116 6.87 -2.54 -2.69
C LEU A 116 7.62 -3.79 -2.27
N ALA A 117 8.63 -4.17 -3.03
CA ALA A 117 9.54 -5.24 -2.67
C ALA A 117 10.97 -4.88 -3.08
N LEU A 118 11.92 -5.16 -2.19
CA LEU A 118 13.34 -5.11 -2.54
C LEU A 118 13.69 -6.42 -3.25
N GLN A 119 14.22 -6.31 -4.46
CA GLN A 119 14.67 -7.46 -5.23
C GLN A 119 16.09 -7.84 -4.79
N SER A 120 16.20 -8.52 -3.64
CA SER A 120 17.48 -8.93 -3.04
C SER A 120 17.77 -10.43 -3.15
N GLU A 121 16.86 -11.19 -3.77
CA GLU A 121 17.01 -12.63 -3.89
C GLU A 121 17.96 -13.00 -5.04
N VAL A 122 18.93 -13.88 -4.75
CA VAL A 122 19.88 -14.39 -5.77
C VAL A 122 19.15 -15.18 -6.85
N GLN A 123 18.07 -15.89 -6.50
CA GLN A 123 17.24 -16.66 -7.43
C GLN A 123 16.09 -15.81 -7.98
N TYR A 124 16.40 -14.72 -8.65
CA TYR A 124 15.43 -13.84 -9.26
C TYR A 124 15.18 -14.22 -10.73
N THR A 125 13.91 -14.34 -11.10
CA THR A 125 13.51 -14.48 -12.51
C THR A 125 13.28 -13.10 -13.11
N TYR A 126 14.00 -12.76 -14.16
CA TYR A 126 13.87 -11.46 -14.81
C TYR A 126 12.44 -11.20 -15.28
N GLY A 127 11.92 -10.03 -14.93
CA GLY A 127 10.55 -9.61 -15.24
C GLY A 127 9.48 -10.17 -14.28
N SER A 128 9.83 -11.02 -13.31
CA SER A 128 8.85 -11.58 -12.37
C SER A 128 8.24 -10.51 -11.47
N PHE A 129 8.96 -9.45 -11.16
CA PHE A 129 8.45 -8.36 -10.34
C PHE A 129 7.40 -7.53 -11.07
N GLU A 130 7.68 -7.17 -12.32
CA GLU A 130 6.72 -6.48 -13.18
C GLU A 130 5.50 -7.35 -13.48
N GLN A 131 5.71 -8.64 -13.72
CA GLN A 131 4.62 -9.59 -13.95
C GLN A 131 3.71 -9.72 -12.73
N ARG A 132 4.26 -9.71 -11.52
CA ARG A 132 3.48 -9.71 -10.27
C ARG A 132 2.48 -8.55 -10.19
N HIS A 133 2.88 -7.35 -10.60
CA HIS A 133 1.97 -6.18 -10.65
C HIS A 133 0.76 -6.45 -11.55
N ILE A 134 1.00 -7.05 -12.71
CA ILE A 134 -0.04 -7.37 -13.68
C ILE A 134 -0.98 -8.45 -13.13
N ASP A 135 -0.43 -9.48 -12.51
CA ASP A 135 -1.22 -10.62 -11.99
C ASP A 135 -2.07 -10.21 -10.79
N ILE A 136 -1.54 -9.43 -9.86
CA ILE A 136 -2.31 -8.85 -8.75
C ILE A 136 -3.45 -7.98 -9.29
N LEU A 137 -3.17 -7.08 -10.23
CA LEU A 137 -4.20 -6.25 -10.85
C LEU A 137 -5.32 -7.09 -11.48
N ARG A 138 -4.95 -8.12 -12.26
CA ARG A 138 -5.93 -9.01 -12.91
C ARG A 138 -6.81 -9.74 -11.91
N HIS A 139 -6.23 -10.22 -10.80
CA HIS A 139 -6.98 -10.92 -9.77
C HIS A 139 -7.97 -9.98 -9.07
N ILE A 140 -7.52 -8.81 -8.66
CA ILE A 140 -8.37 -7.82 -7.98
C ILE A 140 -9.48 -7.31 -8.90
N LYS A 141 -9.19 -7.04 -10.17
CA LYS A 141 -10.19 -6.59 -11.17
C LYS A 141 -11.30 -7.61 -11.44
N LYS A 142 -11.08 -8.89 -11.17
CA LYS A 142 -12.14 -9.91 -11.24
C LYS A 142 -13.10 -9.85 -10.05
N THR A 143 -12.65 -9.29 -8.93
CA THR A 143 -13.36 -9.34 -7.66
C THR A 143 -14.11 -8.04 -7.35
N ILE A 144 -13.53 -6.88 -7.67
CA ILE A 144 -14.10 -5.56 -7.38
C ILE A 144 -14.42 -4.78 -8.65
N LYS A 145 -15.37 -3.84 -8.53
CA LYS A 145 -15.84 -2.98 -9.63
C LYS A 145 -15.28 -1.56 -9.53
N ILE A 146 -14.91 -1.12 -8.33
CA ILE A 146 -14.33 0.22 -8.14
C ILE A 146 -13.02 0.36 -8.91
N PRO A 147 -12.63 1.58 -9.31
CA PRO A 147 -11.36 1.85 -9.97
C PRO A 147 -10.17 1.36 -9.17
N VAL A 148 -9.21 0.72 -9.84
CA VAL A 148 -7.94 0.27 -9.23
C VAL A 148 -6.81 1.16 -9.72
N ILE A 149 -6.05 1.70 -8.79
CA ILE A 149 -4.90 2.56 -8.99
C ILE A 149 -3.65 1.78 -8.59
N MET A 150 -2.65 1.73 -9.47
CA MET A 150 -1.40 1.02 -9.17
C MET A 150 -0.32 2.02 -8.77
N LYS A 151 0.20 1.89 -7.56
CA LYS A 151 1.30 2.73 -7.07
C LYS A 151 2.61 1.98 -7.22
N LEU A 152 3.52 2.57 -7.99
CA LEU A 152 4.75 1.92 -8.42
C LEU A 152 5.95 2.39 -7.59
N GLY A 153 6.90 1.48 -7.37
CA GLY A 153 8.24 1.81 -6.90
C GLY A 153 9.10 2.37 -8.04
N ASP A 154 10.28 2.85 -7.72
CA ASP A 154 11.27 3.35 -8.68
C ASP A 154 12.23 2.26 -9.19
N ASN A 155 12.19 1.08 -8.59
CA ASN A 155 13.06 -0.06 -8.89
C ASN A 155 12.56 -0.94 -10.06
N LEU A 156 11.99 -0.30 -11.08
CA LEU A 156 11.46 -0.97 -12.27
C LEU A 156 12.46 -0.92 -13.43
N THR A 157 12.55 -2.01 -14.16
CA THR A 157 13.43 -2.09 -15.34
C THR A 157 12.96 -1.16 -16.47
N ASN A 158 11.64 -1.15 -16.72
CA ASN A 158 11.02 -0.28 -17.72
C ASN A 158 9.62 0.14 -17.26
N PRO A 159 9.51 1.28 -16.54
CA PRO A 159 8.22 1.74 -16.02
C PRO A 159 7.21 2.04 -17.13
N VAL A 160 7.64 2.53 -18.29
CA VAL A 160 6.73 2.86 -19.41
C VAL A 160 6.05 1.60 -19.94
N ALA A 161 6.82 0.52 -20.16
CA ALA A 161 6.26 -0.74 -20.61
C ALA A 161 5.31 -1.36 -19.57
N LEU A 162 5.66 -1.27 -18.28
CA LEU A 162 4.77 -1.74 -17.22
C LEU A 162 3.46 -0.94 -17.18
N ILE A 163 3.52 0.38 -17.29
CA ILE A 163 2.32 1.24 -17.29
C ILE A 163 1.39 0.88 -18.45
N ASP A 164 1.94 0.66 -19.65
CA ASP A 164 1.17 0.22 -20.81
C ASP A 164 0.46 -1.12 -20.55
N GLN A 165 1.17 -2.08 -19.97
CA GLN A 165 0.59 -3.36 -19.58
C GLN A 165 -0.47 -3.23 -18.48
N LEU A 166 -0.26 -2.38 -17.49
CA LEU A 166 -1.23 -2.12 -16.44
C LEU A 166 -2.51 -1.48 -17.02
N TYR A 167 -2.36 -0.52 -17.92
CA TYR A 167 -3.48 0.08 -18.64
C TYR A 167 -4.26 -0.97 -19.45
N ALA A 168 -3.57 -1.79 -20.23
CA ALA A 168 -4.19 -2.88 -21.01
C ALA A 168 -4.94 -3.91 -20.13
N ASN A 169 -4.55 -4.05 -18.86
CA ASN A 169 -5.19 -4.95 -17.90
C ASN A 169 -6.21 -4.24 -16.98
N GLY A 170 -6.56 -2.99 -17.26
CA GLY A 170 -7.66 -2.28 -16.63
C GLY A 170 -7.32 -1.48 -15.38
N ALA A 171 -6.06 -1.09 -15.18
CA ALA A 171 -5.72 -0.06 -14.21
C ALA A 171 -6.37 1.26 -14.60
N ALA A 172 -7.01 1.92 -13.63
CA ALA A 172 -7.64 3.22 -13.85
C ALA A 172 -6.62 4.37 -13.82
N ALA A 173 -5.55 4.21 -13.05
CA ALA A 173 -4.46 5.18 -12.95
C ALA A 173 -3.20 4.50 -12.40
N VAL A 174 -2.07 5.21 -12.49
CA VAL A 174 -0.82 4.87 -11.83
C VAL A 174 -0.32 6.04 -10.99
N VAL A 175 0.32 5.75 -9.87
CA VAL A 175 0.99 6.75 -9.02
C VAL A 175 2.49 6.58 -9.17
N LEU A 176 3.17 7.64 -9.60
CA LEU A 176 4.61 7.70 -9.79
C LEU A 176 5.21 8.73 -8.84
N PHE A 177 5.96 8.36 -7.83
CA PHE A 177 6.30 7.02 -7.41
C PHE A 177 5.99 6.84 -5.92
N ASN A 178 6.19 5.62 -5.39
CA ASN A 178 6.31 5.43 -3.96
C ASN A 178 7.57 6.15 -3.46
N ARG A 179 7.79 6.21 -2.13
CA ARG A 179 9.05 6.74 -1.59
C ARG A 179 10.22 6.02 -2.23
N PHE A 180 11.21 6.80 -2.62
CA PHE A 180 12.49 6.25 -3.02
C PHE A 180 13.16 5.63 -1.78
N TYR A 181 13.53 4.38 -1.91
CA TYR A 181 14.29 3.67 -0.90
C TYR A 181 15.63 3.30 -1.56
N GLN A 182 16.70 3.89 -1.06
CA GLN A 182 18.05 3.52 -1.47
C GLN A 182 18.62 2.57 -0.42
N PRO A 183 18.73 1.26 -0.71
CA PRO A 183 19.46 0.36 0.16
C PRO A 183 20.93 0.78 0.17
N ASP A 184 21.54 0.78 1.34
CA ASP A 184 22.95 1.02 1.51
C ASP A 184 23.60 -0.18 2.20
N ILE A 185 24.92 -0.29 2.10
CA ILE A 185 25.69 -1.40 2.67
C ILE A 185 26.71 -0.82 3.65
N ASN A 186 26.63 -1.25 4.90
CA ASN A 186 27.69 -1.00 5.85
C ASN A 186 28.87 -1.94 5.52
N ILE A 187 29.89 -1.39 4.91
CA ILE A 187 31.06 -2.16 4.45
C ILE A 187 31.91 -2.70 5.62
N GLU A 188 31.83 -2.09 6.80
CA GLU A 188 32.57 -2.55 7.99
C GLU A 188 31.89 -3.75 8.64
N LYS A 189 30.54 -3.74 8.67
CA LYS A 189 29.73 -4.80 9.28
C LYS A 189 29.26 -5.84 8.27
N MET A 190 29.41 -5.58 6.97
CA MET A 190 28.90 -6.41 5.87
C MET A 190 27.38 -6.65 5.99
N GLU A 191 26.64 -5.63 6.42
CA GLU A 191 25.20 -5.67 6.64
C GLU A 191 24.49 -4.66 5.75
N HIS A 192 23.26 -4.99 5.33
CA HIS A 192 22.37 -4.02 4.74
C HIS A 192 21.92 -3.01 5.79
N ILE A 193 22.06 -1.73 5.49
CA ILE A 193 21.48 -0.66 6.29
C ILE A 193 20.38 0.01 5.49
N SER A 194 19.28 0.33 6.16
CA SER A 194 18.29 1.22 5.58
C SER A 194 18.93 2.61 5.50
N GLY A 195 19.10 3.11 4.29
CA GLY A 195 19.51 4.50 4.09
C GLY A 195 18.58 5.44 4.87
N GLU A 196 19.08 6.57 5.32
CA GLU A 196 18.28 7.53 6.06
C GLU A 196 17.03 7.89 5.28
N ILE A 197 15.87 7.66 5.89
CA ILE A 197 14.53 7.90 5.32
C ILE A 197 14.30 9.40 5.02
N PHE A 198 15.18 10.26 5.46
CA PHE A 198 15.17 11.71 5.26
C PHE A 198 16.07 12.15 4.11
N THR A 199 15.84 11.65 2.92
CA THR A 199 16.39 12.34 1.76
C THR A 199 15.53 13.57 1.48
N VAL A 200 16.13 14.73 1.67
CA VAL A 200 15.58 16.07 1.38
C VAL A 200 15.25 16.27 -0.11
N SER A 201 15.58 15.29 -0.94
CA SER A 201 15.40 15.32 -2.39
C SER A 201 13.96 15.52 -2.87
N TYR A 202 12.96 15.18 -2.05
CA TYR A 202 11.56 15.39 -2.43
C TYR A 202 11.09 16.83 -2.33
N THR A 203 11.62 17.59 -1.39
CA THR A 203 11.25 19.00 -1.22
C THR A 203 11.80 19.91 -2.31
N HIS A 204 12.86 19.47 -3.00
CA HIS A 204 13.48 20.26 -4.07
C HIS A 204 12.95 19.92 -5.48
N LEU A 205 12.30 18.78 -5.66
CA LEU A 205 11.71 18.39 -6.96
C LEU A 205 10.31 18.97 -7.19
N THR A 206 9.69 19.56 -6.19
CA THR A 206 8.34 20.11 -6.27
C THR A 206 8.28 21.65 -6.33
N LEU A 207 9.41 22.32 -6.39
CA LEU A 207 9.47 23.76 -6.60
C LEU A 207 9.90 24.06 -8.03
N PRO A 208 9.08 24.79 -8.79
CA PRO A 208 9.46 25.30 -10.10
C PRO A 208 10.59 26.32 -9.99
#